data_082ef3a527fedda462304422823115ec
#
_entry.id   082ef3a527fedda462304422823115ec
#
_cell.length_a   1.000
_cell.length_b   1.000
_cell.length_c   1.000
_cell.angle_alpha   90.00
_cell.angle_beta   90.00
_cell.angle_gamma   90.00
#
_symmetry.space_group_name_H-M   'P 1'
#
loop_
_entity.id
_entity.type
_entity.pdbx_description
1 polymer ?
#
loop_
_entity_poly.entity_id
_entity_poly.type
_entity_poly.pdbx_seq_one_letter_code
_entity_poly.pdbx_strand_id
1 'polypeptide(L)'
;MVQTKSRGTLGVEMIKEFAFGTHNRHHFSDVNKLDTYMNMSQDTFMSLYDYDDYVIEYVKKKQSLSGFDGMIYVPDEFILDVDGSNPEDALVKLQGLLILLDDLDVPRQIYFSGTGFHVHIPQEAFRWKPCDDLHMKVKEELKSK
;
A
#
# COMPACT_ATOMS: atom_id res chain seq x y z
N MET A 1 -5.92 15.48 -19.20
CA MET A 1 -5.32 16.10 -18.01
C MET A 1 -6.21 15.79 -16.82
N VAL A 2 -5.96 14.68 -16.14
CA VAL A 2 -6.73 14.28 -14.95
C VAL A 2 -6.07 14.94 -13.76
N GLN A 3 -6.69 15.99 -13.25
CA GLN A 3 -6.31 16.56 -11.95
C GLN A 3 -6.75 15.59 -10.85
N THR A 4 -5.83 14.83 -10.31
CA THR A 4 -6.01 14.17 -9.02
C THR A 4 -6.10 15.27 -7.96
N LYS A 5 -7.30 15.57 -7.51
CA LYS A 5 -7.52 16.41 -6.32
C LYS A 5 -6.94 15.64 -5.13
N SER A 6 -5.76 16.06 -4.67
CA SER A 6 -5.25 15.70 -3.37
C SER A 6 -6.29 16.11 -2.32
N ARG A 7 -6.90 15.15 -1.63
CA ARG A 7 -7.71 15.43 -0.43
C ARG A 7 -6.76 15.83 0.70
N GLY A 8 -6.32 17.07 0.66
CA GLY A 8 -5.61 17.70 1.74
C GLY A 8 -6.55 17.92 2.92
N THR A 9 -6.56 17.04 3.88
CA THR A 9 -6.99 17.34 5.24
C THR A 9 -5.84 18.05 5.93
N LEU A 10 -5.94 19.40 6.06
CA LEU A 10 -5.13 20.22 6.97
C LEU A 10 -3.60 20.11 6.81
N GLY A 11 -3.05 20.29 5.58
CA GLY A 11 -1.62 20.58 5.40
C GLY A 11 -0.63 19.49 5.83
N VAL A 12 -1.08 18.27 6.07
CA VAL A 12 -0.20 17.12 6.34
C VAL A 12 0.28 16.59 4.99
N GLU A 13 1.58 16.69 4.76
CA GLU A 13 2.22 16.10 3.60
C GLU A 13 2.23 14.56 3.76
N MET A 14 1.64 13.85 2.80
CA MET A 14 1.60 12.39 2.80
C MET A 14 2.89 11.85 2.20
N ILE A 15 3.62 11.05 2.98
CA ILE A 15 4.92 10.52 2.63
C ILE A 15 4.82 9.02 2.36
N LYS A 16 5.45 8.57 1.28
CA LYS A 16 5.63 7.16 0.96
C LYS A 16 7.07 6.71 1.18
N GLU A 17 7.22 5.46 1.58
CA GLU A 17 8.51 4.78 1.52
C GLU A 17 8.74 4.24 0.11
N PHE A 18 9.94 4.46 -0.41
CA PHE A 18 10.42 3.86 -1.64
C PHE A 18 11.59 2.92 -1.35
N ALA A 19 11.71 1.88 -2.15
CA ALA A 19 12.83 0.96 -2.12
C ALA A 19 13.32 0.70 -3.55
N PHE A 20 14.64 0.60 -3.71
CA PHE A 20 15.28 0.27 -4.98
C PHE A 20 15.86 -1.14 -4.88
N GLY A 21 15.19 -2.09 -5.53
CA GLY A 21 15.41 -3.52 -5.24
C GLY A 21 14.91 -3.87 -3.83
N THR A 22 15.21 -5.10 -3.39
CA THR A 22 14.67 -5.64 -2.13
C THR A 22 15.41 -5.15 -0.87
N HIS A 23 16.59 -4.58 -1.02
CA HIS A 23 17.47 -4.25 0.12
C HIS A 23 17.70 -2.75 0.35
N ASN A 24 17.60 -1.93 -0.68
CA ASN A 24 17.82 -0.48 -0.57
C ASN A 24 16.50 0.23 -0.22
N ARG A 25 16.17 0.22 1.05
CA ARG A 25 14.91 0.71 1.63
C ARG A 25 15.08 2.05 2.35
N HIS A 26 13.98 2.54 2.91
CA HIS A 26 13.91 3.74 3.75
C HIS A 26 14.17 5.06 3.02
N HIS A 27 13.78 5.12 1.73
CA HIS A 27 13.72 6.37 1.00
C HIS A 27 12.30 6.95 1.14
N PHE A 28 12.16 8.06 1.85
CA PHE A 28 10.85 8.66 2.12
C PHE A 28 10.69 9.95 1.32
N SER A 29 9.58 10.05 0.61
CA SER A 29 9.26 11.24 -0.17
C SER A 29 7.77 11.34 -0.48
N ASP A 30 7.33 12.55 -0.85
CA ASP A 30 6.03 12.76 -1.47
C ASP A 30 5.95 11.97 -2.79
N VAL A 31 4.80 11.33 -3.03
CA VAL A 31 4.53 10.57 -4.25
C VAL A 31 4.66 11.43 -5.52
N ASN A 32 4.44 12.73 -5.43
CA ASN A 32 4.61 13.66 -6.55
C ASN A 32 6.08 13.81 -7.01
N LYS A 33 7.03 13.35 -6.21
CA LYS A 33 8.46 13.32 -6.55
C LYS A 33 8.92 11.95 -7.05
N LEU A 34 8.00 11.06 -7.37
CA LEU A 34 8.31 9.68 -7.81
C LEU A 34 9.30 9.65 -8.97
N ASP A 35 9.17 10.54 -9.95
CA ASP A 35 10.04 10.58 -11.12
C ASP A 35 11.52 10.78 -10.76
N THR A 36 11.81 11.46 -9.64
CA THR A 36 13.19 11.64 -9.16
C THR A 36 13.78 10.38 -8.52
N TYR A 37 12.94 9.43 -8.13
CA TYR A 37 13.33 8.18 -7.48
C TYR A 37 13.28 6.97 -8.41
N MET A 38 12.65 7.09 -9.58
CA MET A 38 12.63 5.98 -10.53
C MET A 38 14.04 5.67 -11.03
N ASN A 39 14.49 4.46 -10.76
CA ASN A 39 15.74 3.95 -11.28
C ASN A 39 15.45 2.91 -12.36
N MET A 40 15.81 3.22 -13.60
CA MET A 40 15.57 2.34 -14.75
C MET A 40 16.40 1.04 -14.75
N SER A 41 17.38 0.92 -13.83
CA SER A 41 18.27 -0.24 -13.76
C SER A 41 17.84 -1.29 -12.73
N GLN A 42 16.83 -1.01 -11.91
CA GLN A 42 16.32 -1.95 -10.90
C GLN A 42 14.86 -1.66 -10.56
N ASP A 43 14.17 -2.66 -10.02
CA ASP A 43 12.79 -2.53 -9.60
C ASP A 43 12.66 -1.47 -8.49
N THR A 44 11.67 -0.62 -8.63
CA THR A 44 11.33 0.39 -7.63
C THR A 44 10.01 -0.02 -6.96
N PHE A 45 10.05 -0.13 -5.64
CA PHE A 45 8.89 -0.45 -4.81
C PHE A 45 8.42 0.79 -4.05
N MET A 46 7.14 0.84 -3.80
CA MET A 46 6.50 1.91 -3.03
C MET A 46 5.63 1.29 -1.93
N SER A 47 5.64 1.89 -0.74
CA SER A 47 4.80 1.41 0.36
C SER A 47 3.31 1.52 0.03
N LEU A 48 2.51 0.55 0.48
CA LEU A 48 1.06 0.65 0.45
C LEU A 48 0.58 1.78 1.36
N TYR A 49 1.14 1.86 2.57
CA TYR A 49 0.78 2.88 3.55
C TYR A 49 1.41 4.24 3.25
N ASP A 50 0.70 5.29 3.64
CA ASP A 50 1.23 6.64 3.76
C ASP A 50 1.60 6.93 5.21
N TYR A 51 2.56 7.82 5.39
CA TYR A 51 3.07 8.25 6.69
C TYR A 51 2.97 9.78 6.80
N ASP A 52 2.90 10.30 8.01
CA ASP A 52 3.15 11.72 8.23
C ASP A 52 4.64 12.07 7.99
N ASP A 53 4.95 13.33 7.82
CA ASP A 53 6.29 13.82 7.50
C ASP A 53 7.33 13.55 8.61
N TYR A 54 6.88 13.32 9.85
CA TYR A 54 7.71 12.92 10.98
C TYR A 54 8.50 11.63 10.72
N VAL A 55 8.01 10.76 9.84
CA VAL A 55 8.70 9.51 9.47
C VAL A 55 10.13 9.76 8.98
N ILE A 56 10.36 10.87 8.29
CA ILE A 56 11.68 11.22 7.75
C ILE A 56 12.68 11.45 8.88
N GLU A 57 12.31 12.23 9.90
CA GLU A 57 13.15 12.49 11.06
C GLU A 57 13.34 11.24 11.91
N TYR A 58 12.27 10.48 12.12
CA TYR A 58 12.32 9.23 12.86
C TYR A 58 13.33 8.24 12.26
N VAL A 59 13.25 7.99 10.96
CA VAL A 59 14.14 7.04 10.28
C VAL A 59 15.58 7.57 10.21
N LYS A 60 15.80 8.86 10.02
CA LYS A 60 17.15 9.44 10.11
C LYS A 60 17.80 9.16 11.47
N LYS A 61 17.04 9.22 12.54
CA LYS A 61 17.51 9.01 13.91
C LYS A 61 17.65 7.53 14.28
N LYS A 62 16.69 6.71 13.89
CA LYS A 62 16.59 5.30 14.31
C LYS A 62 17.18 4.31 13.32
N GLN A 63 17.38 4.71 12.07
CA GLN A 63 17.79 3.86 10.93
C GLN A 63 16.85 2.65 10.71
N SER A 64 15.60 2.77 11.16
CA SER A 64 14.58 1.73 11.11
C SER A 64 13.20 2.34 11.26
N LEU A 65 12.18 1.69 10.70
CA LEU A 65 10.76 1.95 10.96
C LEU A 65 10.23 1.28 12.22
N SER A 66 11.00 0.37 12.82
CA SER A 66 10.56 -0.36 14.00
C SER A 66 10.24 0.58 15.15
N GLY A 67 9.03 0.44 15.71
CA GLY A 67 8.55 1.30 16.79
C GLY A 67 8.16 2.71 16.35
N PHE A 68 7.92 2.94 15.03
CA PHE A 68 7.41 4.22 14.57
C PHE A 68 6.09 4.56 15.27
N ASP A 69 6.02 5.75 15.83
CA ASP A 69 4.93 6.26 16.66
C ASP A 69 4.16 7.44 16.02
N GLY A 70 4.47 7.75 14.77
CA GLY A 70 3.71 8.71 13.96
C GLY A 70 2.49 8.08 13.32
N MET A 71 1.66 8.89 12.67
CA MET A 71 0.43 8.43 12.05
C MET A 71 0.70 7.65 10.77
N ILE A 72 -0.01 6.54 10.61
CA ILE A 72 -0.01 5.68 9.42
C ILE A 72 -1.41 5.73 8.80
N TYR A 73 -1.46 5.88 7.49
CA TYR A 73 -2.68 6.01 6.70
C TYR A 73 -2.78 4.90 5.66
N VAL A 74 -3.98 4.40 5.43
CA VAL A 74 -4.27 3.64 4.20
C VAL A 74 -4.59 4.67 3.12
N PRO A 75 -3.92 4.61 1.96
CA PRO A 75 -4.21 5.50 0.84
C PRO A 75 -5.59 5.18 0.21
N ASP A 76 -5.86 5.74 -0.95
CA ASP A 76 -7.17 5.62 -1.62
C ASP A 76 -7.60 4.18 -1.89
N GLU A 77 -6.65 3.27 -2.02
CA GLU A 77 -6.91 1.85 -2.31
C GLU A 77 -6.06 0.93 -1.42
N PHE A 78 -6.64 -0.19 -1.04
CA PHE A 78 -5.92 -1.33 -0.47
C PHE A 78 -5.70 -2.38 -1.54
N ILE A 79 -4.48 -2.89 -1.65
CA ILE A 79 -4.09 -3.82 -2.71
C ILE A 79 -3.85 -5.19 -2.09
N LEU A 80 -4.59 -6.19 -2.57
CA LEU A 80 -4.34 -7.60 -2.28
C LEU A 80 -3.53 -8.19 -3.43
N ASP A 81 -2.44 -8.84 -3.10
CA ASP A 81 -1.60 -9.56 -4.05
C ASP A 81 -1.97 -11.04 -4.03
N VAL A 82 -2.41 -11.55 -5.19
CA VAL A 82 -2.86 -12.94 -5.36
C VAL A 82 -1.86 -13.68 -6.22
N ASP A 83 -0.97 -14.40 -5.55
CA ASP A 83 0.06 -15.19 -6.16
C ASP A 83 -0.27 -16.69 -6.20
N GLY A 84 0.32 -17.37 -7.17
CA GLY A 84 0.24 -18.82 -7.33
C GLY A 84 1.57 -19.43 -7.77
N SER A 85 1.64 -20.74 -7.80
CA SER A 85 2.78 -21.48 -8.37
C SER A 85 2.92 -21.28 -9.89
N ASN A 86 1.83 -20.88 -10.55
CA ASN A 86 1.72 -20.52 -11.96
C ASN A 86 0.48 -19.62 -12.12
N PRO A 87 0.25 -19.01 -13.30
CA PRO A 87 -0.90 -18.13 -13.53
C PRO A 87 -2.27 -18.82 -13.33
N GLU A 88 -2.38 -20.10 -13.66
CA GLU A 88 -3.61 -20.87 -13.50
C GLU A 88 -3.94 -21.09 -12.02
N ASP A 89 -2.96 -21.40 -11.19
CA ASP A 89 -3.13 -21.51 -9.73
C ASP A 89 -3.51 -20.15 -9.11
N ALA A 90 -2.88 -19.07 -9.55
CA ALA A 90 -3.25 -17.72 -9.15
C ALA A 90 -4.71 -17.39 -9.54
N LEU A 91 -5.15 -17.79 -10.72
CA LEU A 91 -6.52 -17.59 -11.19
C LEU A 91 -7.54 -18.34 -10.31
N VAL A 92 -7.25 -19.58 -9.91
CA VAL A 92 -8.12 -20.34 -9.02
C VAL A 92 -8.26 -19.64 -7.65
N LYS A 93 -7.16 -19.15 -7.09
CA LYS A 93 -7.17 -18.39 -5.84
C LYS A 93 -7.95 -17.08 -5.98
N LEU A 94 -7.76 -16.37 -7.09
CA LEU A 94 -8.52 -15.16 -7.39
C LEU A 94 -10.03 -15.44 -7.46
N GLN A 95 -10.46 -16.50 -8.13
CA GLN A 95 -11.87 -16.88 -8.21
C GLN A 95 -12.48 -17.10 -6.82
N GLY A 96 -11.77 -17.78 -5.92
CA GLY A 96 -12.19 -17.94 -4.53
C GLY A 96 -12.34 -16.62 -3.79
N LEU A 97 -11.37 -15.71 -3.95
CA LEU A 97 -11.44 -14.37 -3.38
C LEU A 97 -12.61 -13.55 -3.94
N LEU A 98 -12.86 -13.64 -5.25
CA LEU A 98 -13.96 -12.89 -5.89
C LEU A 98 -15.33 -13.32 -5.39
N ILE A 99 -15.55 -14.62 -5.13
CA ILE A 99 -16.79 -15.11 -4.54
C ILE A 99 -17.02 -14.46 -3.17
N LEU A 100 -15.98 -14.41 -2.33
CA LEU A 100 -16.06 -13.76 -1.02
C LEU A 100 -16.34 -12.26 -1.12
N LEU A 101 -15.67 -11.56 -2.04
CA LEU A 101 -15.89 -10.12 -2.25
C LEU A 101 -17.27 -9.81 -2.82
N ASP A 102 -17.83 -10.71 -3.66
CA ASP A 102 -19.20 -10.61 -4.16
C ASP A 102 -20.23 -10.80 -3.03
N ASP A 103 -20.03 -11.79 -2.17
CA ASP A 103 -20.91 -12.05 -1.01
C ASP A 103 -20.92 -10.87 -0.04
N LEU A 104 -19.83 -10.11 0.05
CA LEU A 104 -19.69 -8.92 0.89
C LEU A 104 -20.05 -7.62 0.18
N ASP A 105 -20.43 -7.66 -1.09
CA ASP A 105 -20.72 -6.49 -1.95
C ASP A 105 -19.56 -5.47 -1.96
N VAL A 106 -18.32 -5.98 -2.05
CA VAL A 106 -17.10 -5.15 -2.03
C VAL A 106 -16.73 -4.73 -3.46
N PRO A 107 -16.72 -3.44 -3.77
CA PRO A 107 -16.22 -2.93 -5.06
C PRO A 107 -14.73 -3.20 -5.19
N ARG A 108 -14.28 -3.54 -6.41
CA ARG A 108 -12.87 -3.83 -6.68
C ARG A 108 -12.51 -3.61 -8.14
N GLN A 109 -11.21 -3.47 -8.37
CA GLN A 109 -10.60 -3.55 -9.69
C GLN A 109 -9.54 -4.66 -9.68
N ILE A 110 -9.36 -5.34 -10.81
CA ILE A 110 -8.47 -6.50 -10.92
C ILE A 110 -7.47 -6.21 -12.03
N TYR A 111 -6.20 -6.41 -11.71
CA TYR A 111 -5.09 -6.25 -12.66
C TYR A 111 -4.27 -7.54 -12.71
N PHE A 112 -3.88 -7.95 -13.92
CA PHE A 112 -2.93 -9.03 -14.10
C PHE A 112 -1.51 -8.51 -13.93
N SER A 113 -0.73 -9.09 -13.02
CA SER A 113 0.64 -8.65 -12.70
C SER A 113 1.72 -9.29 -13.59
N GLY A 114 1.31 -10.22 -14.49
CA GLY A 114 2.21 -11.02 -15.30
C GLY A 114 2.41 -12.44 -14.76
N THR A 115 2.38 -12.64 -13.44
CA THR A 115 2.51 -13.94 -12.76
C THR A 115 1.30 -14.25 -11.86
N GLY A 116 0.59 -13.24 -11.42
CA GLY A 116 -0.58 -13.32 -10.55
C GLY A 116 -1.52 -12.15 -10.78
N PHE A 117 -2.23 -11.73 -9.75
CA PHE A 117 -3.24 -10.67 -9.84
C PHE A 117 -3.13 -9.71 -8.65
N HIS A 118 -3.33 -8.43 -8.93
CA HIS A 118 -3.58 -7.42 -7.91
C HIS A 118 -5.06 -7.10 -7.86
N VAL A 119 -5.66 -7.16 -6.68
CA VAL A 119 -7.04 -6.77 -6.44
C VAL A 119 -7.04 -5.47 -5.64
N HIS A 120 -7.46 -4.40 -6.29
CA HIS A 120 -7.55 -3.06 -5.71
C HIS A 120 -8.93 -2.86 -5.11
N ILE A 121 -8.99 -2.57 -3.83
CA ILE A 121 -10.22 -2.36 -3.08
C ILE A 121 -10.21 -0.93 -2.57
N PRO A 122 -11.23 -0.10 -2.90
CA PRO A 122 -11.31 1.28 -2.41
C PRO A 122 -11.29 1.33 -0.89
N GLN A 123 -10.63 2.34 -0.33
CA GLN A 123 -10.51 2.53 1.12
C GLN A 123 -11.88 2.58 1.82
N GLU A 124 -12.91 3.08 1.15
CA GLU A 124 -14.26 3.20 1.68
C GLU A 124 -14.90 1.84 2.02
N ALA A 125 -14.41 0.74 1.42
CA ALA A 125 -14.84 -0.62 1.76
C ALA A 125 -14.34 -1.08 3.14
N PHE A 126 -13.34 -0.42 3.68
CA PHE A 126 -12.78 -0.67 5.01
C PHE A 126 -13.11 0.48 5.95
N ARG A 127 -13.24 0.17 7.25
CA ARG A 127 -13.51 1.17 8.29
C ARG A 127 -12.24 1.58 9.05
N TRP A 128 -11.09 1.39 8.45
CA TRP A 128 -9.81 1.72 9.07
C TRP A 128 -9.63 3.24 9.17
N LYS A 129 -9.19 3.66 10.35
CA LYS A 129 -8.86 5.06 10.62
C LYS A 129 -7.37 5.22 10.81
N PRO A 130 -6.77 6.34 10.39
CA PRO A 130 -5.37 6.61 10.62
C PRO A 130 -5.00 6.48 12.10
N CYS A 131 -3.92 5.78 12.38
CA CYS A 131 -3.33 5.63 13.72
C CYS A 131 -1.89 5.10 13.61
N ASP A 132 -1.16 5.13 14.71
CA ASP A 132 0.24 4.70 14.79
C ASP A 132 0.45 3.19 14.61
N ASP A 133 -0.55 2.39 14.92
CA ASP A 133 -0.52 0.93 14.82
C ASP A 133 -1.44 0.37 13.70
N LEU A 134 -1.81 1.18 12.71
CA LEU A 134 -2.77 0.81 11.66
C LEU A 134 -2.38 -0.48 10.93
N HIS A 135 -1.12 -0.63 10.58
CA HIS A 135 -0.61 -1.81 9.88
C HIS A 135 -0.79 -3.11 10.69
N MET A 136 -0.73 -3.04 12.02
CA MET A 136 -1.00 -4.17 12.90
C MET A 136 -2.48 -4.52 12.95
N LYS A 137 -3.35 -3.51 13.07
CA LYS A 137 -4.80 -3.68 13.06
C LYS A 137 -5.31 -4.29 11.76
N VAL A 138 -4.83 -3.78 10.62
CA VAL A 138 -5.15 -4.34 9.30
C VAL A 138 -4.74 -5.82 9.22
N LYS A 139 -3.52 -6.13 9.64
CA LYS A 139 -3.02 -7.51 9.64
C LYS A 139 -3.85 -8.46 10.52
N GLU A 140 -4.25 -8.00 11.70
CA GLU A 140 -5.08 -8.80 12.61
C GLU A 140 -6.48 -9.03 12.05
N GLU A 141 -7.09 -7.97 11.50
CA GLU A 141 -8.43 -8.08 10.89
C GLU A 141 -8.44 -9.04 9.70
N LEU A 142 -7.44 -8.95 8.81
CA LEU A 142 -7.34 -9.84 7.66
C LEU A 142 -7.05 -11.29 8.01
N LYS A 143 -6.42 -11.56 9.15
CA LYS A 143 -6.18 -12.93 9.64
C LYS A 143 -7.43 -13.58 10.24
N SER A 144 -8.36 -12.78 10.70
CA SER A 144 -9.59 -13.25 11.38
C SER A 144 -10.72 -13.61 10.41
N LYS A 145 -10.55 -13.33 9.11
CA LYS A 145 -11.51 -13.60 8.03
C LYS A 145 -10.95 -14.66 7.09
#